data_ec743d355bc21ef1dc30e6383a509e84
#
_entry.id   ec743d355bc21ef1dc30e6383a509e84
#
_cell.length_a   1.000
_cell.length_b   1.000
_cell.length_c   1.000
_cell.angle_alpha   90.00
_cell.angle_beta   90.00
_cell.angle_gamma   90.00
#
_symmetry.space_group_name_H-M   'P 1'
#
loop_
_entity.id
_entity.type
_entity.pdbx_description
1 polymer ?
#
loop_
_entity_poly.entity_id
_entity_poly.type
_entity_poly.pdbx_seq_one_letter_code
_entity_poly.pdbx_strand_id
1 'polypeptide(L)'
;SGGFNNLAINSNTWNNISWNCTGIIYGFYNSGSSQSTFNFNNNGITTGFTRLGAAGSLYCMYFLGSSLGTSIHTISNNNFSNITAATVGTGTFYGLYNADGATSPFPKKNVFNNTFNNIAYNSSGTFYGLYVSYLGDGTTTQGSNVYNNVISNVTGGFGTSYVIYTGSSASPTQPAR
;
A
#
# COMPACT_ATOMS: atom_id res chain seq x y z
N SER A 1 6.95 16.06 -17.87
CA SER A 1 6.94 15.59 -16.46
C SER A 1 8.11 14.66 -16.26
N GLY A 2 9.08 15.05 -15.44
CA GLY A 2 10.25 14.22 -15.16
C GLY A 2 9.87 13.11 -14.18
N GLY A 3 9.88 11.86 -14.64
CA GLY A 3 9.89 10.69 -13.77
C GLY A 3 11.32 10.29 -13.43
N PHE A 4 11.47 9.35 -12.50
CA PHE A 4 12.76 8.72 -12.23
C PHE A 4 12.93 7.45 -13.06
N ASN A 5 14.16 7.16 -13.51
CA ASN A 5 14.42 5.89 -14.19
C ASN A 5 14.36 4.73 -13.21
N ASN A 6 15.17 4.81 -12.17
CA ASN A 6 15.23 3.81 -11.10
C ASN A 6 15.13 4.49 -9.75
N LEU A 7 14.26 4.00 -8.89
CA LEU A 7 14.14 4.43 -7.51
C LEU A 7 14.21 3.21 -6.60
N ALA A 8 15.09 3.26 -5.60
CA ALA A 8 15.16 2.25 -4.56
C ALA A 8 15.05 2.93 -3.19
N ILE A 9 14.10 2.48 -2.38
CA ILE A 9 13.89 2.92 -1.00
C ILE A 9 13.85 1.68 -0.14
N ASN A 10 14.96 1.37 0.47
CA ASN A 10 15.14 0.09 1.12
C ASN A 10 15.70 0.25 2.54
N SER A 11 15.29 -0.66 3.41
CA SER A 11 15.85 -0.84 4.76
C SER A 11 15.69 0.38 5.67
N ASN A 12 14.59 1.12 5.53
CA ASN A 12 14.25 2.20 6.45
C ASN A 12 13.30 1.71 7.54
N THR A 13 13.51 2.18 8.74
CA THR A 13 12.68 1.82 9.89
C THR A 13 12.18 3.07 10.60
N TRP A 14 10.88 3.14 10.84
CA TRP A 14 10.22 4.18 11.62
C TRP A 14 9.79 3.57 12.95
N ASN A 15 10.38 4.03 14.04
CA ASN A 15 10.16 3.41 15.35
C ASN A 15 9.64 4.42 16.37
N ASN A 16 8.80 3.94 17.29
CA ASN A 16 8.31 4.71 18.43
C ASN A 16 7.68 6.06 18.05
N ILE A 17 6.90 6.06 16.98
CA ILE A 17 6.21 7.27 16.50
C ILE A 17 4.91 7.44 17.28
N SER A 18 4.70 8.64 17.79
CA SER A 18 3.44 9.02 18.43
C SER A 18 2.96 10.35 17.86
N TRP A 19 1.79 10.36 17.22
CA TRP A 19 1.23 11.55 16.59
C TRP A 19 -0.16 11.89 17.10
N ASN A 20 -0.32 13.15 17.51
CA ASN A 20 -1.61 13.72 17.87
C ASN A 20 -2.18 14.50 16.68
N CYS A 21 -2.79 13.79 15.75
CA CYS A 21 -3.46 14.40 14.60
C CYS A 21 -4.74 13.66 14.23
N THR A 22 -5.67 14.35 13.61
CA THR A 22 -6.96 13.79 13.13
C THR A 22 -7.02 13.65 11.62
N GLY A 23 -6.08 14.25 10.90
CA GLY A 23 -6.00 14.24 9.44
C GLY A 23 -5.48 12.93 8.85
N ILE A 24 -5.16 12.94 7.58
CA ILE A 24 -4.55 11.83 6.86
C ILE A 24 -3.08 11.71 7.26
N ILE A 25 -2.63 10.48 7.47
CA ILE A 25 -1.23 10.16 7.71
C ILE A 25 -0.73 9.25 6.58
N TYR A 26 0.42 9.58 6.02
CA TYR A 26 1.16 8.74 5.10
C TYR A 26 2.47 8.32 5.78
N GLY A 27 2.67 7.04 5.99
CA GLY A 27 3.93 6.47 6.44
C GLY A 27 5.00 6.63 5.36
N PHE A 28 4.64 6.23 4.14
CA PHE A 28 5.40 6.52 2.93
C PHE A 28 4.48 7.00 1.81
N TYR A 29 4.86 8.07 1.12
CA TYR A 29 4.09 8.66 0.02
C TYR A 29 4.97 8.82 -1.21
N ASN A 30 4.57 8.22 -2.34
CA ASN A 30 5.18 8.44 -3.64
C ASN A 30 4.12 8.73 -4.69
N SER A 31 4.20 9.89 -5.31
CA SER A 31 3.41 10.27 -6.50
C SER A 31 4.27 10.41 -7.76
N GLY A 32 5.55 10.10 -7.67
CA GLY A 32 6.46 10.12 -8.81
C GLY A 32 6.27 8.92 -9.72
N SER A 33 6.48 9.13 -11.01
CA SER A 33 6.33 8.09 -12.04
C SER A 33 7.66 7.36 -12.27
N SER A 34 7.62 6.04 -12.30
CA SER A 34 8.77 5.20 -12.65
C SER A 34 8.81 4.95 -14.16
N GLN A 35 9.99 5.06 -14.74
CA GLN A 35 10.21 4.72 -16.15
C GLN A 35 10.79 3.31 -16.35
N SER A 36 11.48 2.77 -15.34
CA SER A 36 12.10 1.44 -15.39
C SER A 36 11.83 0.63 -14.13
N THR A 37 12.41 0.98 -12.99
CA THR A 37 12.22 0.21 -11.76
C THR A 37 11.84 1.08 -10.57
N PHE A 38 10.96 0.54 -9.72
CA PHE A 38 10.68 1.06 -8.41
C PHE A 38 10.78 -0.07 -7.37
N ASN A 39 11.69 0.06 -6.44
CA ASN A 39 11.92 -0.92 -5.37
C ASN A 39 11.66 -0.31 -4.00
N PHE A 40 10.74 -0.89 -3.27
CA PHE A 40 10.42 -0.51 -1.89
C PHE A 40 10.46 -1.76 -1.01
N ASN A 41 11.63 -2.02 -0.43
CA ASN A 41 11.87 -3.30 0.20
C ASN A 41 12.49 -3.17 1.60
N ASN A 42 12.13 -4.08 2.50
CA ASN A 42 12.68 -4.16 3.86
C ASN A 42 12.45 -2.88 4.68
N ASN A 43 11.37 -2.14 4.43
CA ASN A 43 11.01 -0.96 5.19
C ASN A 43 9.93 -1.31 6.23
N GLY A 44 9.77 -0.48 7.26
CA GLY A 44 8.66 -0.72 8.15
C GLY A 44 8.60 0.05 9.44
N ILE A 45 7.55 -0.24 10.19
CA ILE A 45 7.30 0.17 11.57
C ILE A 45 7.25 -1.11 12.40
N THR A 46 8.24 -1.36 13.23
CA THR A 46 8.34 -2.62 13.96
C THR A 46 8.11 -2.49 15.46
N THR A 47 8.47 -1.37 16.05
CA THR A 47 8.38 -1.16 17.51
C THR A 47 7.18 -0.35 17.95
N GLY A 48 6.47 0.30 17.04
CA GLY A 48 5.19 0.93 17.32
C GLY A 48 4.97 2.26 16.60
N PHE A 49 3.73 2.42 16.20
CA PHE A 49 3.15 3.69 15.76
C PHE A 49 1.85 3.90 16.53
N THR A 50 1.76 5.02 17.24
CA THR A 50 0.56 5.37 18.00
C THR A 50 -0.05 6.65 17.47
N ARG A 51 -1.32 6.59 17.07
CA ARG A 51 -2.12 7.76 16.80
C ARG A 51 -2.91 8.15 18.04
N LEU A 52 -2.68 9.33 18.56
CA LEU A 52 -3.34 9.85 19.77
C LEU A 52 -4.66 10.56 19.45
N GLY A 53 -4.78 11.19 18.29
CA GLY A 53 -6.01 11.81 17.82
C GLY A 53 -7.01 10.79 17.28
N ALA A 54 -8.22 11.24 16.93
CA ALA A 54 -9.24 10.39 16.33
C ALA A 54 -8.71 9.70 15.05
N ALA A 55 -9.12 8.44 14.85
CA ALA A 55 -8.64 7.63 13.72
C ALA A 55 -9.09 8.18 12.37
N GLY A 56 -8.33 9.09 11.79
CA GLY A 56 -8.41 9.52 10.40
C GLY A 56 -7.78 8.49 9.46
N SER A 57 -7.67 8.76 8.18
CA SER A 57 -7.07 7.79 7.25
C SER A 57 -5.57 7.60 7.51
N LEU A 58 -5.12 6.37 7.44
CA LEU A 58 -3.72 5.98 7.55
C LEU A 58 -3.33 5.12 6.35
N TYR A 59 -2.28 5.54 5.67
CA TYR A 59 -1.63 4.77 4.62
C TYR A 59 -0.22 4.40 5.10
N CYS A 60 0.05 3.14 5.36
CA CYS A 60 1.42 2.72 5.68
C CYS A 60 2.32 2.93 4.47
N MET A 61 1.84 2.53 3.29
CA MET A 61 2.50 2.76 2.01
C MET A 61 1.49 3.29 0.99
N TYR A 62 1.80 4.40 0.32
CA TYR A 62 0.95 5.03 -0.69
C TYR A 62 1.72 5.31 -1.97
N PHE A 63 1.30 4.69 -3.05
CA PHE A 63 1.88 4.83 -4.39
C PHE A 63 0.81 5.24 -5.40
N LEU A 64 0.97 6.44 -5.95
CA LEU A 64 0.04 7.02 -6.91
C LEU A 64 0.81 7.84 -7.97
N GLY A 65 1.52 7.17 -8.84
CA GLY A 65 2.20 7.79 -9.98
C GLY A 65 1.51 7.45 -11.30
N SER A 66 2.12 7.87 -12.38
CA SER A 66 1.75 7.48 -13.75
C SER A 66 2.92 6.75 -14.40
N SER A 67 3.33 5.66 -13.75
CA SER A 67 4.46 4.87 -14.21
C SER A 67 4.20 4.21 -15.56
N LEU A 68 5.26 4.07 -16.36
CA LEU A 68 5.16 3.46 -17.68
C LEU A 68 4.86 1.96 -17.58
N GLY A 69 4.17 1.43 -18.58
CA GLY A 69 3.86 0.01 -18.67
C GLY A 69 5.06 -0.93 -18.76
N THR A 70 6.23 -0.40 -19.11
CA THR A 70 7.48 -1.14 -19.11
C THR A 70 8.16 -1.18 -17.74
N SER A 71 7.67 -0.40 -16.77
CA SER A 71 8.27 -0.35 -15.45
C SER A 71 7.92 -1.55 -14.60
N ILE A 72 8.81 -1.89 -13.67
CA ILE A 72 8.65 -2.98 -12.71
C ILE A 72 8.68 -2.41 -11.29
N HIS A 73 7.61 -2.62 -10.55
CA HIS A 73 7.51 -2.24 -9.15
C HIS A 73 7.69 -3.48 -8.29
N THR A 74 8.65 -3.44 -7.38
CA THR A 74 8.86 -4.49 -6.37
C THR A 74 8.63 -3.90 -4.98
N ILE A 75 7.61 -4.41 -4.29
CA ILE A 75 7.24 -4.00 -2.94
C ILE A 75 7.29 -5.25 -2.08
N SER A 76 8.38 -5.44 -1.35
CA SER A 76 8.59 -6.71 -0.69
C SER A 76 9.27 -6.62 0.67
N ASN A 77 9.04 -7.63 1.51
CA ASN A 77 9.67 -7.79 2.81
C ASN A 77 9.49 -6.57 3.74
N ASN A 78 8.43 -5.79 3.53
CA ASN A 78 8.12 -4.66 4.40
C ASN A 78 7.32 -5.14 5.62
N ASN A 79 7.60 -4.56 6.78
CA ASN A 79 6.93 -4.92 8.03
C ASN A 79 6.31 -3.68 8.68
N PHE A 80 5.01 -3.55 8.60
CA PHE A 80 4.23 -2.48 9.23
C PHE A 80 3.38 -3.10 10.35
N SER A 81 3.96 -3.18 11.53
CA SER A 81 3.36 -3.85 12.68
C SER A 81 3.25 -2.92 13.89
N ASN A 82 2.47 -3.33 14.89
CA ASN A 82 2.29 -2.59 16.14
C ASN A 82 1.73 -1.17 15.93
N ILE A 83 0.67 -1.08 15.15
CA ILE A 83 0.01 0.20 14.82
C ILE A 83 -1.25 0.34 15.66
N THR A 84 -1.36 1.45 16.39
CA THR A 84 -2.46 1.69 17.32
C THR A 84 -3.14 3.04 17.07
N ALA A 85 -4.47 3.07 17.08
CA ALA A 85 -5.27 4.27 17.21
C ALA A 85 -6.45 3.98 18.14
N ALA A 86 -6.34 4.41 19.39
CA ALA A 86 -7.34 4.11 20.42
C ALA A 86 -8.60 4.98 20.31
N THR A 87 -8.45 6.22 19.88
CA THR A 87 -9.57 7.15 19.76
C THR A 87 -10.38 6.86 18.49
N VAL A 88 -11.67 6.65 18.67
CA VAL A 88 -12.59 6.33 17.56
C VAL A 88 -12.57 7.42 16.49
N GLY A 89 -12.57 6.99 15.23
CA GLY A 89 -12.64 7.85 14.06
C GLY A 89 -13.39 7.20 12.90
N THR A 90 -13.34 7.83 11.74
CA THR A 90 -14.02 7.37 10.52
C THR A 90 -13.07 7.14 9.36
N GLY A 91 -11.76 7.21 9.61
CA GLY A 91 -10.75 7.12 8.56
C GLY A 91 -10.55 5.70 8.05
N THR A 92 -10.05 5.60 6.85
CA THR A 92 -9.69 4.32 6.22
C THR A 92 -8.26 3.94 6.55
N PHE A 93 -8.05 2.67 6.85
CA PHE A 93 -6.71 2.10 7.01
C PHE A 93 -6.28 1.40 5.72
N TYR A 94 -5.09 1.73 5.25
CA TYR A 94 -4.42 1.03 4.17
C TYR A 94 -3.04 0.53 4.63
N GLY A 95 -2.81 -0.76 4.62
CA GLY A 95 -1.47 -1.31 4.73
C GLY A 95 -0.65 -0.93 3.49
N LEU A 96 -1.13 -1.30 2.32
CA LEU A 96 -0.62 -0.83 1.03
C LEU A 96 -1.76 -0.24 0.21
N TYR A 97 -1.56 0.97 -0.31
CA TYR A 97 -2.34 1.53 -1.41
C TYR A 97 -1.43 1.72 -2.63
N ASN A 98 -1.61 0.91 -3.65
CA ASN A 98 -0.87 1.02 -4.90
C ASN A 98 -1.83 1.15 -6.07
N ALA A 99 -2.08 2.38 -6.48
CA ALA A 99 -2.83 2.74 -7.67
C ALA A 99 -1.95 3.43 -8.72
N ASP A 100 -0.65 3.16 -8.69
CA ASP A 100 0.28 3.66 -9.70
C ASP A 100 0.01 3.04 -11.07
N GLY A 101 0.23 3.79 -12.13
CA GLY A 101 0.06 3.35 -13.50
C GLY A 101 -1.40 3.34 -13.96
N ALA A 102 -2.15 4.39 -13.67
CA ALA A 102 -3.57 4.49 -14.06
C ALA A 102 -3.83 4.52 -15.58
N THR A 103 -2.80 4.59 -16.40
CA THR A 103 -2.89 4.60 -17.85
C THR A 103 -2.26 3.34 -18.44
N SER A 104 -2.99 2.64 -19.31
CA SER A 104 -2.48 1.47 -20.04
C SER A 104 -1.36 1.88 -21.03
N PRO A 105 -0.30 1.05 -21.21
CA PRO A 105 -0.07 -0.22 -20.51
C PRO A 105 0.36 -0.02 -19.05
N PHE A 106 -0.08 -0.92 -18.17
CA PHE A 106 0.19 -0.82 -16.73
C PHE A 106 1.56 -1.38 -16.33
N PRO A 107 2.21 -0.81 -15.31
CA PRO A 107 3.46 -1.36 -14.79
C PRO A 107 3.25 -2.75 -14.19
N LYS A 108 4.25 -3.60 -14.29
CA LYS A 108 4.29 -4.87 -13.57
C LYS A 108 4.46 -4.60 -12.07
N LYS A 109 3.61 -5.20 -11.24
CA LYS A 109 3.66 -5.07 -9.78
C LYS A 109 3.95 -6.41 -9.14
N ASN A 110 5.06 -6.50 -8.42
CA ASN A 110 5.42 -7.64 -7.59
C ASN A 110 5.29 -7.22 -6.12
N VAL A 111 4.26 -7.71 -5.45
CA VAL A 111 3.95 -7.38 -4.04
C VAL A 111 4.00 -8.66 -3.23
N PHE A 112 5.05 -8.86 -2.45
CA PHE A 112 5.24 -10.14 -1.77
C PHE A 112 6.00 -10.03 -0.45
N ASN A 113 5.76 -11.01 0.43
CA ASN A 113 6.41 -11.12 1.73
C ASN A 113 6.25 -9.87 2.61
N ASN A 114 5.19 -9.08 2.43
CA ASN A 114 4.94 -7.95 3.31
C ASN A 114 4.12 -8.41 4.52
N THR A 115 4.40 -7.82 5.68
CA THR A 115 3.73 -8.14 6.94
C THR A 115 3.01 -6.92 7.49
N PHE A 116 1.74 -7.10 7.85
CA PHE A 116 0.90 -6.16 8.58
C PHE A 116 0.33 -6.90 9.78
N ASN A 117 0.92 -6.71 10.93
CA ASN A 117 0.56 -7.48 12.11
C ASN A 117 0.34 -6.58 13.31
N ASN A 118 -0.57 -7.02 14.20
CA ASN A 118 -0.87 -6.29 15.41
C ASN A 118 -1.33 -4.85 15.14
N ILE A 119 -2.43 -4.74 14.40
CA ILE A 119 -3.07 -3.48 14.03
C ILE A 119 -4.31 -3.29 14.90
N ALA A 120 -4.26 -2.33 15.83
CA ALA A 120 -5.39 -1.95 16.68
C ALA A 120 -5.87 -0.55 16.29
N TYR A 121 -6.69 -0.45 15.23
CA TYR A 121 -7.09 0.81 14.63
C TYR A 121 -8.59 1.05 14.78
N ASN A 122 -8.98 1.83 15.79
CA ASN A 122 -10.38 2.05 16.15
C ASN A 122 -11.07 3.03 15.19
N SER A 123 -11.58 2.52 14.07
CA SER A 123 -12.24 3.32 13.04
C SER A 123 -13.49 2.63 12.52
N SER A 124 -14.53 3.40 12.24
CA SER A 124 -15.72 2.93 11.51
C SER A 124 -15.57 2.98 9.97
N GLY A 125 -14.43 3.44 9.47
CA GLY A 125 -14.11 3.46 8.04
C GLY A 125 -13.80 2.07 7.48
N THR A 126 -13.11 2.03 6.37
CA THR A 126 -12.76 0.77 5.69
C THR A 126 -11.34 0.34 6.06
N PHE A 127 -11.14 -0.95 6.19
CA PHE A 127 -9.82 -1.56 6.29
C PHE A 127 -9.43 -2.17 4.94
N TYR A 128 -8.25 -1.81 4.44
CA TYR A 128 -7.57 -2.48 3.34
C TYR A 128 -6.21 -2.97 3.81
N GLY A 129 -6.00 -4.27 3.85
CA GLY A 129 -4.67 -4.83 4.06
C GLY A 129 -3.77 -4.48 2.88
N LEU A 130 -4.16 -4.94 1.69
CA LEU A 130 -3.53 -4.57 0.42
C LEU A 130 -4.61 -4.04 -0.54
N TYR A 131 -4.41 -2.83 -1.04
CA TYR A 131 -5.14 -2.28 -2.18
C TYR A 131 -4.18 -2.16 -3.35
N VAL A 132 -4.33 -3.01 -4.36
CA VAL A 132 -3.45 -3.04 -5.54
C VAL A 132 -4.29 -3.00 -6.80
N SER A 133 -4.24 -1.87 -7.50
CA SER A 133 -4.98 -1.65 -8.74
C SER A 133 -4.07 -1.74 -9.97
N TYR A 134 -4.67 -1.79 -11.14
CA TYR A 134 -3.95 -1.80 -12.42
C TYR A 134 -2.93 -2.93 -12.51
N LEU A 135 -3.37 -4.15 -12.23
CA LEU A 135 -2.51 -5.35 -12.21
C LEU A 135 -2.21 -5.93 -13.60
N GLY A 136 -2.92 -5.51 -14.62
CA GLY A 136 -2.72 -5.93 -16.00
C GLY A 136 -3.87 -5.45 -16.88
N ASP A 137 -3.57 -5.18 -18.13
CA ASP A 137 -4.54 -4.72 -19.14
C ASP A 137 -4.79 -5.76 -20.24
N GLY A 138 -4.24 -6.97 -20.09
CA GLY A 138 -4.33 -8.03 -21.09
C GLY A 138 -3.47 -7.82 -22.33
N THR A 139 -2.78 -6.68 -22.45
CA THR A 139 -1.95 -6.35 -23.63
C THR A 139 -0.47 -6.65 -23.41
N THR A 140 -0.04 -6.81 -22.15
CA THR A 140 1.36 -7.08 -21.82
C THR A 140 1.55 -8.52 -21.37
N THR A 141 2.65 -9.13 -21.76
CA THR A 141 3.08 -10.46 -21.30
C THR A 141 3.56 -10.45 -19.84
N GLN A 142 3.62 -9.29 -19.21
CA GLN A 142 4.14 -9.11 -17.85
C GLN A 142 3.01 -9.12 -16.82
N GLY A 143 2.67 -10.31 -16.33
CA GLY A 143 1.72 -10.43 -15.23
C GLY A 143 2.24 -9.84 -13.91
N SER A 144 1.39 -9.14 -13.18
CA SER A 144 1.66 -8.73 -11.81
C SER A 144 1.48 -9.89 -10.83
N ASN A 145 2.22 -9.89 -9.73
CA ASN A 145 2.20 -10.97 -8.74
C ASN A 145 1.95 -10.40 -7.34
N VAL A 146 0.98 -10.95 -6.64
CA VAL A 146 0.69 -10.63 -5.24
C VAL A 146 0.67 -11.94 -4.45
N TYR A 147 1.67 -12.19 -3.62
CA TYR A 147 1.79 -13.48 -2.93
C TYR A 147 2.56 -13.38 -1.61
N ASN A 148 2.38 -14.37 -0.74
CA ASN A 148 3.09 -14.51 0.54
C ASN A 148 3.01 -13.26 1.45
N ASN A 149 1.96 -12.45 1.33
CA ASN A 149 1.76 -11.34 2.26
C ASN A 149 0.99 -11.81 3.48
N VAL A 150 1.34 -11.30 4.65
CA VAL A 150 0.72 -11.67 5.92
C VAL A 150 -0.03 -10.47 6.49
N ILE A 151 -1.32 -10.62 6.71
CA ILE A 151 -2.17 -9.68 7.43
C ILE A 151 -2.78 -10.44 8.59
N SER A 152 -2.46 -10.03 9.82
CA SER A 152 -2.86 -10.76 11.03
C SER A 152 -3.07 -9.85 12.23
N ASN A 153 -3.81 -10.34 13.23
CA ASN A 153 -4.07 -9.62 14.48
C ASN A 153 -4.59 -8.19 14.23
N VAL A 154 -5.60 -8.08 13.37
CA VAL A 154 -6.26 -6.81 13.07
C VAL A 154 -7.50 -6.67 13.93
N THR A 155 -7.57 -5.59 14.70
CA THR A 155 -8.71 -5.23 15.53
C THR A 155 -9.14 -3.79 15.27
N GLY A 156 -10.44 -3.52 15.38
CA GLY A 156 -11.01 -2.19 15.17
C GLY A 156 -12.50 -2.26 14.88
N GLY A 157 -13.16 -1.11 14.84
CA GLY A 157 -14.58 -1.00 14.55
C GLY A 157 -14.92 -0.82 13.07
N PHE A 158 -14.12 -1.35 12.16
CA PHE A 158 -14.28 -1.14 10.72
C PHE A 158 -15.66 -1.52 10.20
N GLY A 159 -16.27 -0.63 9.41
CA GLY A 159 -17.54 -0.89 8.75
C GLY A 159 -17.41 -1.91 7.61
N THR A 160 -16.26 -1.90 6.94
CA THR A 160 -15.94 -2.85 5.86
C THR A 160 -14.47 -3.23 5.93
N SER A 161 -14.15 -4.47 5.61
CA SER A 161 -12.76 -4.95 5.62
C SER A 161 -12.43 -5.75 4.38
N TYR A 162 -11.34 -5.40 3.71
CA TYR A 162 -10.74 -6.13 2.61
C TYR A 162 -9.31 -6.53 3.00
N VAL A 163 -9.04 -7.81 3.07
CA VAL A 163 -7.67 -8.30 3.31
C VAL A 163 -6.80 -8.00 2.10
N ILE A 164 -7.29 -8.36 0.92
CA ILE A 164 -6.68 -8.01 -0.36
C ILE A 164 -7.78 -7.47 -1.27
N TYR A 165 -7.60 -6.29 -1.81
CA TYR A 165 -8.46 -5.69 -2.81
C TYR A 165 -7.67 -5.47 -4.10
N THR A 166 -8.14 -6.07 -5.18
CA THR A 166 -7.59 -5.85 -6.52
C THR A 166 -8.63 -5.17 -7.38
N GLY A 167 -8.29 -4.01 -7.90
CA GLY A 167 -9.13 -3.28 -8.84
C GLY A 167 -8.47 -3.18 -10.20
N SER A 168 -9.22 -3.36 -11.27
CA SER A 168 -8.78 -2.96 -12.61
C SER A 168 -9.78 -1.95 -13.17
N SER A 169 -9.29 -0.90 -13.78
CA SER A 169 -10.13 0.07 -14.51
C SER A 169 -10.07 -0.13 -16.01
N ALA A 170 -9.29 -1.09 -16.49
CA ALA A 170 -9.26 -1.41 -17.91
C ALA A 170 -10.45 -2.30 -18.28
N SER A 171 -11.09 -2.00 -19.39
CA SER A 171 -12.05 -2.92 -20.00
C SER A 171 -11.29 -4.20 -20.37
N PRO A 172 -11.57 -5.33 -19.74
CA PRO A 172 -10.79 -6.53 -19.98
C PRO A 172 -11.16 -7.08 -21.36
N THR A 173 -10.24 -7.05 -22.28
CA THR A 173 -10.32 -7.89 -23.47
C THR A 173 -9.82 -9.31 -23.21
N GLN A 174 -9.31 -9.57 -21.99
CA GLN A 174 -8.89 -10.91 -21.57
C GLN A 174 -9.14 -11.15 -20.07
N PRO A 175 -9.54 -12.35 -19.66
CA PRO A 175 -9.71 -12.68 -18.25
C PRO A 175 -8.36 -12.68 -17.51
N ALA A 176 -8.36 -12.21 -16.27
CA ALA A 176 -7.26 -12.39 -15.36
C ALA A 176 -6.99 -13.90 -15.18
N ARG A 177 -5.74 -14.30 -15.27
CA ARG A 177 -5.28 -15.66 -14.97
C ARG A 177 -4.76 -15.74 -13.57
#